data_3c43f29919b49dfed78cf71912ce5c89
#
_entry.id   3c43f29919b49dfed78cf71912ce5c89
#
_cell.length_a   1.000
_cell.length_b   1.000
_cell.length_c   1.000
_cell.angle_alpha   90.00
_cell.angle_beta   90.00
_cell.angle_gamma   90.00
#
_symmetry.space_group_name_H-M   'P 1'
#
loop_
_entity.id
_entity.type
_entity.pdbx_description
1 polymer ?
#
loop_
_entity_poly.entity_id
_entity_poly.type
_entity_poly.pdbx_seq_one_letter_code
_entity_poly.pdbx_strand_id
1 'polypeptide(L)'
;MTTDNIRKNFPLLQQMDTIYLDNAATAQRPSCVLAAVQEFYEQKNANPLRGFYPLSLEATESYQEARKTVQEFIHAEEPEEIIFTRNTTESLNLVAYSYGLNFLKEGDEIAVTIMEHHSNLLPWQMVSRMTGAKLHYLECTSEGELTDEALQKGINERTRLVAVAQVSNVLGCVNPLQKITEMAHRVGAVVVVDGAQSVPHMPVDVHALDADFLAFSGHKLMGPMGIGCLYGKLELLEKMPPFLTGGEMIDSVYRDGAVFAPVPQKFEAGTVNAAGAVGLAAAIRYLQEKGFDYIQKKELELTQRAMEGLGALPYVHILGSKDPANHTGIVSFTIDGVHPHDVSEILSSDGIDVRAGHHCAQPLLEYLGVRSSTRASMMFYNTPEEIDALIESVSTIRRRMGYGE
;
A
#
# COMPACT_ATOMS: atom_id res chain seq x y z
N MET A 1 -12.80 -16.93 16.61
CA MET A 1 -13.86 -16.73 15.60
C MET A 1 -13.59 -17.70 14.46
N THR A 2 -14.61 -18.27 13.83
CA THR A 2 -14.41 -19.08 12.61
C THR A 2 -14.39 -18.15 11.39
N THR A 3 -13.67 -18.52 10.33
CA THR A 3 -13.58 -17.75 9.06
C THR A 3 -14.97 -17.49 8.48
N ASP A 4 -15.90 -18.47 8.57
CA ASP A 4 -17.28 -18.32 8.12
C ASP A 4 -18.02 -17.15 8.79
N ASN A 5 -17.78 -16.92 10.07
CA ASN A 5 -18.38 -15.80 10.79
C ASN A 5 -17.80 -14.44 10.36
N ILE A 6 -16.52 -14.41 10.01
CA ILE A 6 -15.87 -13.19 9.52
C ILE A 6 -16.37 -12.85 8.10
N ARG A 7 -16.44 -13.83 7.22
CA ARG A 7 -16.88 -13.68 5.84
C ARG A 7 -18.29 -13.08 5.72
N LYS A 8 -19.18 -13.35 6.69
CA LYS A 8 -20.52 -12.75 6.78
C LYS A 8 -20.52 -11.23 6.89
N ASN A 9 -19.42 -10.64 7.35
CA ASN A 9 -19.27 -9.19 7.44
C ASN A 9 -19.03 -8.51 6.08
N PHE A 10 -18.75 -9.29 5.02
CA PHE A 10 -18.41 -8.79 3.68
C PHE A 10 -19.55 -9.07 2.71
N PRO A 11 -20.47 -8.11 2.47
CA PRO A 11 -21.68 -8.36 1.67
C PRO A 11 -21.39 -8.86 0.26
N LEU A 12 -20.34 -8.33 -0.40
CA LEU A 12 -19.98 -8.76 -1.74
C LEU A 12 -19.61 -10.25 -1.77
N LEU A 13 -18.80 -10.71 -0.81
CA LEU A 13 -18.38 -12.12 -0.72
C LEU A 13 -19.53 -13.09 -0.42
N GLN A 14 -20.68 -12.59 0.07
CA GLN A 14 -21.90 -13.39 0.26
C GLN A 14 -22.72 -13.55 -1.04
N GLN A 15 -22.50 -12.68 -2.01
CA GLN A 15 -23.27 -12.58 -3.24
C GLN A 15 -22.49 -13.09 -4.47
N MET A 16 -21.16 -13.25 -4.32
CA MET A 16 -20.30 -13.74 -5.40
C MET A 16 -20.34 -15.26 -5.49
N ASP A 17 -20.41 -15.76 -6.71
CA ASP A 17 -20.21 -17.18 -7.05
C ASP A 17 -18.72 -17.48 -7.37
N THR A 18 -17.83 -16.47 -7.25
CA THR A 18 -16.40 -16.57 -7.56
C THR A 18 -15.54 -16.46 -6.30
N ILE A 19 -14.35 -17.03 -6.40
CA ILE A 19 -13.28 -16.97 -5.38
C ILE A 19 -12.42 -15.74 -5.66
N TYR A 20 -12.39 -14.77 -4.74
CA TYR A 20 -11.64 -13.52 -4.91
C TYR A 20 -10.24 -13.61 -4.29
N LEU A 21 -9.21 -13.67 -5.13
CA LEU A 21 -7.79 -13.75 -4.75
C LEU A 21 -6.96 -12.61 -5.37
N ASP A 22 -7.56 -11.42 -5.59
CA ASP A 22 -6.86 -10.21 -6.06
C ASP A 22 -6.85 -9.10 -4.99
N ASN A 23 -6.69 -9.48 -3.71
CA ASN A 23 -6.75 -8.55 -2.58
C ASN A 23 -5.62 -7.53 -2.55
N ALA A 24 -4.43 -7.84 -3.04
CA ALA A 24 -3.32 -6.90 -3.16
C ALA A 24 -3.59 -5.76 -4.17
N ALA A 25 -4.60 -5.90 -5.03
CA ALA A 25 -5.10 -4.81 -5.87
C ALA A 25 -6.14 -3.97 -5.14
N THR A 26 -7.15 -4.59 -4.53
CA THR A 26 -8.15 -3.95 -3.66
C THR A 26 -8.81 -4.98 -2.76
N ALA A 27 -8.92 -4.71 -1.46
CA ALA A 27 -9.61 -5.60 -0.51
C ALA A 27 -11.13 -5.38 -0.55
N GLN A 28 -11.92 -6.36 -0.09
CA GLN A 28 -13.37 -6.22 0.03
C GLN A 28 -13.75 -5.39 1.26
N ARG A 29 -14.94 -4.77 1.25
CA ARG A 29 -15.39 -3.85 2.31
C ARG A 29 -16.34 -4.57 3.26
N PRO A 30 -16.09 -4.52 4.58
CA PRO A 30 -17.06 -5.01 5.55
C PRO A 30 -18.26 -4.06 5.65
N SER A 31 -19.40 -4.60 6.07
CA SER A 31 -20.67 -3.86 6.22
C SER A 31 -20.54 -2.61 7.07
N CYS A 32 -19.70 -2.63 8.12
CA CYS A 32 -19.49 -1.47 8.99
C CYS A 32 -18.87 -0.27 8.25
N VAL A 33 -17.99 -0.51 7.27
CA VAL A 33 -17.40 0.54 6.42
C VAL A 33 -18.45 1.13 5.48
N LEU A 34 -19.26 0.28 4.85
CA LEU A 34 -20.34 0.73 3.97
C LEU A 34 -21.37 1.55 4.74
N ALA A 35 -21.75 1.07 5.92
CA ALA A 35 -22.70 1.76 6.81
C ALA A 35 -22.16 3.12 7.30
N ALA A 36 -20.88 3.21 7.66
CA ALA A 36 -20.27 4.46 8.10
C ALA A 36 -20.28 5.55 7.01
N VAL A 37 -19.98 5.17 5.77
CA VAL A 37 -20.04 6.09 4.61
C VAL A 37 -21.47 6.51 4.34
N GLN A 38 -22.42 5.58 4.36
CA GLN A 38 -23.83 5.86 4.16
C GLN A 38 -24.38 6.80 5.24
N GLU A 39 -24.12 6.49 6.51
CA GLU A 39 -24.55 7.32 7.65
C GLU A 39 -24.01 8.76 7.54
N PHE A 40 -22.74 8.93 7.12
CA PHE A 40 -22.18 10.26 6.93
C PHE A 40 -22.99 11.06 5.91
N TYR A 41 -23.32 10.49 4.75
CA TYR A 41 -24.11 11.19 3.73
C TYR A 41 -25.57 11.41 4.12
N GLU A 42 -26.17 10.50 4.87
CA GLU A 42 -27.58 10.62 5.27
C GLU A 42 -27.78 11.59 6.44
N GLN A 43 -26.80 11.73 7.34
CA GLN A 43 -26.99 12.41 8.61
C GLN A 43 -26.04 13.60 8.86
N LYS A 44 -24.85 13.62 8.23
CA LYS A 44 -23.79 14.59 8.52
C LYS A 44 -23.24 15.29 7.27
N ASN A 45 -23.92 15.19 6.13
CA ASN A 45 -23.44 15.72 4.87
C ASN A 45 -23.48 17.25 4.83
N ALA A 46 -22.34 17.87 5.16
CA ALA A 46 -22.07 19.28 4.99
C ALA A 46 -20.60 19.48 4.60
N ASN A 47 -20.26 20.69 4.06
CA ASN A 47 -18.86 21.05 3.84
C ASN A 47 -18.15 21.23 5.19
N PRO A 48 -17.15 20.40 5.53
CA PRO A 48 -16.42 20.54 6.79
C PRO A 48 -15.49 21.76 6.80
N LEU A 49 -14.95 22.10 7.96
CA LEU A 49 -13.88 23.07 8.24
C LEU A 49 -14.30 24.56 8.28
N ARG A 50 -15.17 25.04 7.40
CA ARG A 50 -15.48 26.49 7.31
C ARG A 50 -16.89 26.91 7.68
N GLY A 51 -17.81 25.98 7.91
CA GLY A 51 -19.16 26.30 8.32
C GLY A 51 -19.26 26.45 9.85
N PHE A 52 -20.05 27.46 10.30
CA PHE A 52 -20.33 27.70 11.73
C PHE A 52 -21.72 27.20 12.16
N TYR A 53 -22.43 26.48 11.29
CA TYR A 53 -23.73 25.87 11.61
C TYR A 53 -23.54 24.41 12.06
N PRO A 54 -24.49 23.89 12.89
CA PRO A 54 -24.29 22.60 13.57
C PRO A 54 -23.87 21.44 12.65
N LEU A 55 -24.51 21.29 11.48
CA LEU A 55 -24.21 20.18 10.57
C LEU A 55 -22.77 20.25 10.02
N SER A 56 -22.25 21.47 9.75
CA SER A 56 -20.85 21.63 9.31
C SER A 56 -19.86 21.33 10.43
N LEU A 57 -20.20 21.67 11.66
CA LEU A 57 -19.38 21.34 12.83
C LEU A 57 -19.33 19.83 13.05
N GLU A 58 -20.46 19.12 12.94
CA GLU A 58 -20.52 17.65 13.04
C GLU A 58 -19.71 16.96 11.91
N ALA A 59 -19.78 17.49 10.68
CA ALA A 59 -18.97 16.99 9.58
C ALA A 59 -17.47 17.20 9.83
N THR A 60 -17.10 18.37 10.38
CA THR A 60 -15.72 18.70 10.76
C THR A 60 -15.22 17.78 11.87
N GLU A 61 -16.00 17.59 12.93
CA GLU A 61 -15.67 16.69 14.04
C GLU A 61 -15.47 15.25 13.54
N SER A 62 -16.37 14.76 12.68
CA SER A 62 -16.25 13.43 12.09
C SER A 62 -14.97 13.26 11.27
N TYR A 63 -14.54 14.29 10.54
CA TYR A 63 -13.31 14.30 9.76
C TYR A 63 -12.06 14.31 10.65
N GLN A 64 -12.05 15.12 11.72
CA GLN A 64 -10.93 15.18 12.67
C GLN A 64 -10.83 13.89 13.51
N GLU A 65 -11.96 13.30 13.91
CA GLU A 65 -11.96 12.01 14.60
C GLU A 65 -11.42 10.87 13.72
N ALA A 66 -11.71 10.93 12.40
CA ALA A 66 -11.13 9.98 11.46
C ALA A 66 -9.59 10.16 11.36
N ARG A 67 -9.09 11.40 11.37
CA ARG A 67 -7.65 11.70 11.40
C ARG A 67 -6.99 11.14 12.66
N LYS A 68 -7.59 11.38 13.81
CA LYS A 68 -7.13 10.85 15.09
C LYS A 68 -7.10 9.31 15.08
N THR A 69 -8.12 8.66 14.52
CA THR A 69 -8.14 7.19 14.38
C THR A 69 -6.95 6.69 13.55
N VAL A 70 -6.58 7.38 12.48
CA VAL A 70 -5.39 7.04 11.68
C VAL A 70 -4.11 7.27 12.48
N GLN A 71 -3.99 8.41 13.15
CA GLN A 71 -2.85 8.76 13.98
C GLN A 71 -2.58 7.69 15.05
N GLU A 72 -3.59 7.32 15.82
CA GLU A 72 -3.49 6.28 16.84
C GLU A 72 -3.13 4.90 16.26
N PHE A 73 -3.67 4.59 15.07
CA PHE A 73 -3.47 3.30 14.42
C PHE A 73 -2.04 3.03 13.98
N ILE A 74 -1.33 4.05 13.52
CA ILE A 74 0.07 3.96 13.09
C ILE A 74 1.04 4.49 14.14
N HIS A 75 0.54 4.84 15.33
CA HIS A 75 1.32 5.42 16.44
C HIS A 75 2.05 6.72 16.08
N ALA A 76 1.44 7.60 15.27
CA ALA A 76 1.98 8.94 15.04
C ALA A 76 1.83 9.79 16.32
N GLU A 77 2.71 10.78 16.50
CA GLU A 77 2.72 11.60 17.72
C GLU A 77 1.53 12.55 17.77
N GLU A 78 1.29 13.26 16.66
CA GLU A 78 0.24 14.26 16.58
C GLU A 78 -0.70 14.00 15.38
N PRO A 79 -1.99 14.32 15.48
CA PRO A 79 -2.92 14.22 14.36
C PRO A 79 -2.51 15.07 13.16
N GLU A 80 -1.76 16.14 13.37
CA GLU A 80 -1.23 17.04 12.37
C GLU A 80 -0.24 16.36 11.42
N GLU A 81 0.39 15.26 11.84
CA GLU A 81 1.28 14.45 11.01
C GLU A 81 0.54 13.60 9.96
N ILE A 82 -0.81 13.58 10.02
CA ILE A 82 -1.66 12.82 9.13
C ILE A 82 -2.29 13.73 8.07
N ILE A 83 -2.00 13.45 6.80
CA ILE A 83 -2.57 14.15 5.65
C ILE A 83 -3.43 13.16 4.87
N PHE A 84 -4.70 13.51 4.65
CA PHE A 84 -5.55 12.72 3.78
C PHE A 84 -5.30 13.05 2.31
N THR A 85 -5.14 12.00 1.52
CA THR A 85 -4.92 12.03 0.07
C THR A 85 -5.92 11.13 -0.62
N ARG A 86 -5.86 11.02 -1.95
CA ARG A 86 -6.73 10.08 -2.68
C ARG A 86 -6.25 8.62 -2.57
N ASN A 87 -4.96 8.40 -2.42
CA ASN A 87 -4.32 7.06 -2.34
C ASN A 87 -2.80 7.20 -2.12
N THR A 88 -2.10 6.08 -1.94
CA THR A 88 -0.64 6.00 -1.83
C THR A 88 0.08 6.72 -2.97
N THR A 89 -0.40 6.59 -4.21
CA THR A 89 0.23 7.24 -5.36
C THR A 89 0.24 8.77 -5.21
N GLU A 90 -0.88 9.37 -4.78
CA GLU A 90 -0.91 10.82 -4.53
C GLU A 90 -0.03 11.21 -3.35
N SER A 91 -0.03 10.43 -2.26
CA SER A 91 0.84 10.65 -1.10
C SER A 91 2.32 10.69 -1.49
N LEU A 92 2.79 9.70 -2.26
CA LEU A 92 4.18 9.63 -2.74
C LEU A 92 4.53 10.76 -3.71
N ASN A 93 3.59 11.15 -4.58
CA ASN A 93 3.76 12.33 -5.44
C ASN A 93 3.81 13.63 -4.62
N LEU A 94 2.99 13.77 -3.57
CA LEU A 94 3.05 14.91 -2.67
C LEU A 94 4.47 15.05 -2.09
N VAL A 95 5.03 13.97 -1.55
CA VAL A 95 6.41 14.00 -1.03
C VAL A 95 7.41 14.33 -2.15
N ALA A 96 7.26 13.74 -3.33
CA ALA A 96 8.16 14.00 -4.46
C ALA A 96 8.15 15.47 -4.90
N TYR A 97 6.96 16.06 -5.05
CA TYR A 97 6.82 17.46 -5.47
C TYR A 97 7.18 18.45 -4.35
N SER A 98 6.70 18.22 -3.14
CA SER A 98 6.87 19.18 -2.05
C SER A 98 8.21 19.02 -1.32
N TYR A 99 8.71 17.80 -1.17
CA TYR A 99 10.04 17.56 -0.60
C TYR A 99 11.10 17.38 -1.69
N GLY A 100 10.93 16.41 -2.58
CA GLY A 100 11.96 16.03 -3.55
C GLY A 100 12.43 17.17 -4.42
N LEU A 101 11.52 17.93 -5.04
CA LEU A 101 11.88 19.05 -5.92
C LEU A 101 12.45 20.29 -5.19
N ASN A 102 12.20 20.43 -3.90
CA ASN A 102 12.60 21.61 -3.14
C ASN A 102 13.85 21.41 -2.28
N PHE A 103 14.22 20.17 -1.95
CA PHE A 103 15.33 19.90 -1.04
C PHE A 103 16.44 19.04 -1.67
N LEU A 104 16.18 18.39 -2.82
CA LEU A 104 17.21 17.64 -3.55
C LEU A 104 17.80 18.48 -4.68
N LYS A 105 19.09 18.24 -4.97
CA LYS A 105 19.86 19.00 -5.98
C LYS A 105 20.87 18.10 -6.70
N GLU A 106 21.52 18.64 -7.70
CA GLU A 106 22.62 17.98 -8.41
C GLU A 106 23.74 17.58 -7.42
N GLY A 107 24.20 16.35 -7.55
CA GLY A 107 25.18 15.72 -6.64
C GLY A 107 24.58 14.87 -5.54
N ASP A 108 23.30 15.06 -5.20
CA ASP A 108 22.58 14.20 -4.28
C ASP A 108 22.21 12.86 -4.92
N GLU A 109 21.94 11.86 -4.11
CA GLU A 109 21.49 10.54 -4.57
C GLU A 109 20.15 10.16 -3.94
N ILE A 110 19.30 9.51 -4.77
CA ILE A 110 18.03 8.91 -4.39
C ILE A 110 18.19 7.40 -4.50
N ALA A 111 18.06 6.67 -3.41
CA ALA A 111 18.08 5.23 -3.39
C ALA A 111 16.64 4.68 -3.39
N VAL A 112 16.32 3.79 -4.33
CA VAL A 112 15.03 3.08 -4.39
C VAL A 112 15.29 1.58 -4.46
N THR A 113 14.41 0.74 -3.92
CA THR A 113 14.62 -0.69 -4.14
C THR A 113 14.19 -1.11 -5.55
N ILE A 114 14.75 -2.19 -6.07
CA ILE A 114 14.32 -2.75 -7.36
C ILE A 114 12.88 -3.30 -7.27
N MET A 115 12.38 -3.52 -6.07
CA MET A 115 11.06 -4.10 -5.78
C MET A 115 9.91 -3.08 -5.77
N GLU A 116 10.20 -1.80 -6.02
CA GLU A 116 9.19 -0.74 -5.86
C GLU A 116 8.03 -0.87 -6.86
N HIS A 117 6.83 -0.66 -6.33
CA HIS A 117 5.67 -0.37 -7.17
C HIS A 117 5.93 0.91 -7.99
N HIS A 118 5.38 1.00 -9.20
CA HIS A 118 5.55 2.19 -10.06
C HIS A 118 5.22 3.51 -9.33
N SER A 119 4.29 3.48 -8.39
CA SER A 119 3.93 4.67 -7.58
C SER A 119 5.06 5.16 -6.67
N ASN A 120 5.97 4.26 -6.26
CA ASN A 120 7.15 4.59 -5.46
C ASN A 120 8.46 4.57 -6.27
N LEU A 121 8.37 4.60 -7.59
CA LEU A 121 9.51 4.68 -8.50
C LEU A 121 9.41 5.90 -9.42
N LEU A 122 8.29 6.05 -10.14
CA LEU A 122 8.15 7.09 -11.18
C LEU A 122 8.26 8.52 -10.64
N PRO A 123 7.73 8.86 -9.45
CA PRO A 123 7.93 10.18 -8.87
C PRO A 123 9.41 10.51 -8.63
N TRP A 124 10.20 9.53 -8.18
CA TRP A 124 11.64 9.72 -7.94
C TRP A 124 12.44 9.82 -9.22
N GLN A 125 12.06 9.10 -10.28
CA GLN A 125 12.62 9.31 -11.62
C GLN A 125 12.35 10.73 -12.14
N MET A 126 11.16 11.27 -11.87
CA MET A 126 10.82 12.65 -12.20
C MET A 126 11.67 13.64 -11.41
N VAL A 127 11.77 13.48 -10.08
CA VAL A 127 12.63 14.32 -9.21
C VAL A 127 14.08 14.27 -9.69
N SER A 128 14.64 13.09 -9.93
CA SER A 128 15.99 12.91 -10.45
C SER A 128 16.24 13.73 -11.73
N ARG A 129 15.32 13.67 -12.69
CA ARG A 129 15.43 14.44 -13.95
C ARG A 129 15.36 15.95 -13.75
N MET A 130 14.53 16.40 -12.81
CA MET A 130 14.30 17.84 -12.61
C MET A 130 15.37 18.49 -11.73
N THR A 131 15.93 17.79 -10.76
CA THR A 131 16.90 18.31 -9.80
C THR A 131 18.35 17.99 -10.16
N GLY A 132 18.59 17.03 -11.03
CA GLY A 132 19.93 16.49 -11.31
C GLY A 132 20.45 15.50 -10.26
N ALA A 133 19.66 15.21 -9.21
CA ALA A 133 19.99 14.15 -8.26
C ALA A 133 19.99 12.78 -8.96
N LYS A 134 20.92 11.90 -8.58
CA LYS A 134 21.06 10.59 -9.22
C LYS A 134 20.18 9.55 -8.54
N LEU A 135 19.35 8.88 -9.34
CA LEU A 135 18.58 7.74 -8.86
C LEU A 135 19.35 6.45 -9.10
N HIS A 136 19.40 5.57 -8.10
CA HIS A 136 19.97 4.23 -8.23
C HIS A 136 19.14 3.20 -7.47
N TYR A 137 19.33 1.93 -7.81
CA TYR A 137 18.55 0.84 -7.25
C TYR A 137 19.32 0.07 -6.18
N LEU A 138 18.63 -0.27 -5.09
CA LEU A 138 19.04 -1.28 -4.13
C LEU A 138 18.53 -2.62 -4.67
N GLU A 139 19.45 -3.45 -5.16
CA GLU A 139 19.13 -4.76 -5.73
C GLU A 139 18.87 -5.78 -4.61
N CYS A 140 17.93 -6.68 -4.84
CA CYS A 140 17.63 -7.79 -3.94
C CYS A 140 18.16 -9.12 -4.50
N THR A 141 18.17 -10.16 -3.68
CA THR A 141 18.39 -11.55 -4.14
C THR A 141 17.18 -12.03 -4.95
N SER A 142 17.29 -13.18 -5.60
CA SER A 142 16.16 -13.83 -6.29
C SER A 142 15.00 -14.18 -5.34
N GLU A 143 15.27 -14.26 -4.04
CA GLU A 143 14.26 -14.49 -2.99
C GLU A 143 13.66 -13.19 -2.44
N GLY A 144 14.09 -12.02 -2.92
CA GLY A 144 13.58 -10.73 -2.51
C GLY A 144 14.27 -10.16 -1.26
N GLU A 145 15.41 -10.69 -0.85
CA GLU A 145 16.16 -10.19 0.31
C GLU A 145 17.06 -9.02 -0.07
N LEU A 146 16.98 -7.92 0.66
CA LEU A 146 17.93 -6.81 0.62
C LEU A 146 19.11 -7.13 1.54
N THR A 147 20.22 -7.57 0.98
CA THR A 147 21.41 -7.95 1.74
C THR A 147 22.12 -6.74 2.35
N ASP A 148 22.90 -6.97 3.41
CA ASP A 148 23.72 -5.96 4.04
C ASP A 148 24.67 -5.29 3.05
N GLU A 149 25.24 -6.07 2.14
CA GLU A 149 26.14 -5.57 1.09
C GLU A 149 25.41 -4.62 0.13
N ALA A 150 24.21 -4.99 -0.32
CA ALA A 150 23.39 -4.17 -1.21
C ALA A 150 23.02 -2.83 -0.52
N LEU A 151 22.62 -2.89 0.75
CA LEU A 151 22.30 -1.70 1.54
C LEU A 151 23.52 -0.79 1.76
N GLN A 152 24.68 -1.35 2.16
CA GLN A 152 25.92 -0.58 2.38
C GLN A 152 26.46 0.06 1.10
N LYS A 153 26.32 -0.61 -0.04
CA LYS A 153 26.71 -0.07 -1.33
C LYS A 153 25.77 1.02 -1.83
N GLY A 154 24.48 0.87 -1.57
CA GLY A 154 23.45 1.75 -2.10
C GLY A 154 23.11 2.94 -1.21
N ILE A 155 23.36 2.89 0.11
CA ILE A 155 23.13 3.99 1.03
C ILE A 155 24.50 4.55 1.46
N ASN A 156 24.84 5.74 0.96
CA ASN A 156 26.16 6.36 1.14
C ASN A 156 26.02 7.84 1.49
N GLU A 157 27.16 8.53 1.71
CA GLU A 157 27.19 9.93 2.16
C GLU A 157 26.51 10.94 1.21
N ARG A 158 26.26 10.58 -0.05
CA ARG A 158 25.52 11.43 -0.99
C ARG A 158 24.02 11.12 -1.00
N THR A 159 23.61 10.03 -0.42
CA THR A 159 22.19 9.67 -0.32
C THR A 159 21.45 10.71 0.53
N ARG A 160 20.35 11.25 0.01
CA ARG A 160 19.49 12.23 0.68
C ARG A 160 18.06 11.75 0.80
N LEU A 161 17.69 10.73 0.04
CA LEU A 161 16.38 10.13 0.12
C LEU A 161 16.49 8.63 -0.17
N VAL A 162 15.80 7.82 0.65
CA VAL A 162 15.60 6.40 0.44
C VAL A 162 14.10 6.16 0.32
N ALA A 163 13.64 5.61 -0.81
CA ALA A 163 12.25 5.22 -1.00
C ALA A 163 12.13 3.69 -1.04
N VAL A 164 11.31 3.14 -0.16
CA VAL A 164 11.21 1.69 0.06
C VAL A 164 9.80 1.25 0.38
N ALA A 165 9.32 0.23 -0.31
CA ALA A 165 8.10 -0.47 0.09
C ALA A 165 8.38 -1.35 1.31
N GLN A 166 7.54 -1.27 2.34
CA GLN A 166 7.66 -2.15 3.50
C GLN A 166 7.42 -3.61 3.12
N VAL A 167 6.45 -3.85 2.24
CA VAL A 167 6.10 -5.16 1.70
C VAL A 167 6.03 -5.08 0.18
N SER A 168 6.74 -5.98 -0.51
CA SER A 168 6.68 -6.08 -1.97
C SER A 168 5.30 -6.56 -2.43
N ASN A 169 4.67 -5.83 -3.35
CA ASN A 169 3.38 -6.20 -3.94
C ASN A 169 3.46 -7.36 -4.94
N VAL A 170 4.65 -7.85 -5.22
CA VAL A 170 4.91 -9.00 -6.12
C VAL A 170 5.41 -10.20 -5.33
N LEU A 171 6.45 -10.02 -4.53
CA LEU A 171 7.11 -11.11 -3.81
C LEU A 171 6.50 -11.38 -2.44
N GLY A 172 5.72 -10.43 -1.90
CA GLY A 172 5.15 -10.54 -0.54
C GLY A 172 6.18 -10.40 0.59
N CYS A 173 7.47 -10.27 0.28
CA CYS A 173 8.53 -10.17 1.27
C CYS A 173 8.47 -8.83 2.04
N VAL A 174 8.85 -8.90 3.32
CA VAL A 174 8.95 -7.74 4.21
C VAL A 174 10.38 -7.21 4.18
N ASN A 175 10.56 -5.94 3.84
CA ASN A 175 11.85 -5.29 3.84
C ASN A 175 12.31 -4.90 5.25
N PRO A 176 13.63 -4.93 5.54
CA PRO A 176 14.20 -4.63 6.85
C PRO A 176 14.24 -3.12 7.11
N LEU A 177 13.05 -2.49 7.26
CA LEU A 177 12.90 -1.03 7.33
C LEU A 177 13.73 -0.40 8.44
N GLN A 178 13.69 -0.96 9.65
CA GLN A 178 14.43 -0.38 10.78
C GLN A 178 15.90 -0.25 10.45
N LYS A 179 16.51 -1.26 9.84
CA LYS A 179 17.90 -1.22 9.40
C LYS A 179 18.14 -0.19 8.31
N ILE A 180 17.25 -0.11 7.33
CA ILE A 180 17.33 0.84 6.22
C ILE A 180 17.25 2.26 6.77
N THR A 181 16.32 2.54 7.69
CA THR A 181 16.13 3.84 8.31
C THR A 181 17.35 4.25 9.13
N GLU A 182 17.88 3.35 9.97
CA GLU A 182 19.12 3.61 10.72
C GLU A 182 20.30 3.95 9.80
N MET A 183 20.45 3.25 8.67
CA MET A 183 21.53 3.52 7.71
C MET A 183 21.32 4.84 6.99
N ALA A 184 20.10 5.14 6.56
CA ALA A 184 19.73 6.38 5.88
C ALA A 184 19.97 7.60 6.79
N HIS A 185 19.51 7.54 8.04
CA HIS A 185 19.66 8.65 8.98
C HIS A 185 21.13 8.92 9.37
N ARG A 186 21.98 7.89 9.42
CA ARG A 186 23.43 8.10 9.65
C ARG A 186 24.09 8.99 8.60
N VAL A 187 23.58 9.01 7.38
CA VAL A 187 24.09 9.83 6.28
C VAL A 187 23.24 11.09 6.03
N GLY A 188 22.21 11.32 6.86
CA GLY A 188 21.32 12.48 6.78
C GLY A 188 20.29 12.37 5.65
N ALA A 189 19.95 11.17 5.21
CA ALA A 189 18.90 10.92 4.23
C ALA A 189 17.55 10.73 4.91
N VAL A 190 16.45 11.18 4.28
CA VAL A 190 15.09 10.90 4.70
C VAL A 190 14.60 9.57 4.12
N VAL A 191 13.69 8.90 4.82
CA VAL A 191 13.12 7.63 4.42
C VAL A 191 11.62 7.78 4.12
N VAL A 192 11.24 7.42 2.89
CA VAL A 192 9.86 7.41 2.39
C VAL A 192 9.40 5.97 2.27
N VAL A 193 8.43 5.60 3.09
CA VAL A 193 7.91 4.22 3.16
C VAL A 193 6.60 4.09 2.38
N ASP A 194 6.58 3.18 1.39
CA ASP A 194 5.32 2.72 0.80
C ASP A 194 4.74 1.60 1.68
N GLY A 195 3.72 1.94 2.45
CA GLY A 195 2.99 1.05 3.35
C GLY A 195 1.74 0.41 2.73
N ALA A 196 1.56 0.52 1.41
CA ALA A 196 0.33 0.08 0.76
C ALA A 196 0.01 -1.42 0.95
N GLN A 197 1.05 -2.25 1.08
CA GLN A 197 0.90 -3.70 1.29
C GLN A 197 1.23 -4.14 2.73
N SER A 198 1.74 -3.25 3.59
CA SER A 198 2.03 -3.60 4.99
C SER A 198 0.90 -3.22 5.93
N VAL A 199 0.39 -1.99 5.83
CA VAL A 199 -0.63 -1.44 6.73
C VAL A 199 -1.91 -2.29 6.81
N PRO A 200 -2.38 -2.97 5.73
CA PRO A 200 -3.51 -3.90 5.81
C PRO A 200 -3.24 -5.21 6.55
N HIS A 201 -1.98 -5.64 6.62
CA HIS A 201 -1.62 -7.02 6.97
C HIS A 201 -0.80 -7.16 8.26
N MET A 202 -0.19 -6.08 8.74
CA MET A 202 0.68 -6.10 9.91
C MET A 202 0.62 -4.80 10.69
N PRO A 203 0.92 -4.81 12.01
CA PRO A 203 1.02 -3.58 12.77
C PRO A 203 2.16 -2.72 12.22
N VAL A 204 1.89 -1.43 12.09
CA VAL A 204 2.88 -0.42 11.67
C VAL A 204 2.98 0.63 12.75
N ASP A 205 4.19 0.83 13.26
CA ASP A 205 4.52 1.84 14.25
C ASP A 205 5.58 2.76 13.65
N VAL A 206 5.17 4.00 13.32
CA VAL A 206 6.05 4.97 12.65
C VAL A 206 7.20 5.43 13.52
N HIS A 207 7.03 5.42 14.86
CA HIS A 207 8.11 5.72 15.81
C HIS A 207 9.13 4.59 15.89
N ALA A 208 8.67 3.35 16.01
CA ALA A 208 9.55 2.19 16.04
C ALA A 208 10.34 2.01 14.73
N LEU A 209 9.74 2.38 13.61
CA LEU A 209 10.38 2.39 12.29
C LEU A 209 11.26 3.61 12.06
N ASP A 210 11.06 4.67 12.85
CA ASP A 210 11.65 6.01 12.65
C ASP A 210 11.47 6.53 11.21
N ALA A 211 10.32 6.20 10.60
CA ALA A 211 10.00 6.62 9.25
C ALA A 211 9.79 8.13 9.17
N ASP A 212 10.35 8.78 8.14
CA ASP A 212 10.13 10.21 7.92
C ASP A 212 8.81 10.48 7.19
N PHE A 213 8.44 9.58 6.29
CA PHE A 213 7.15 9.56 5.59
C PHE A 213 6.65 8.13 5.45
N LEU A 214 5.33 7.93 5.61
CA LEU A 214 4.65 6.67 5.34
C LEU A 214 3.38 6.94 4.52
N ALA A 215 3.18 6.20 3.43
CA ALA A 215 2.02 6.34 2.56
C ALA A 215 1.22 5.04 2.45
N PHE A 216 -0.12 5.11 2.55
CA PHE A 216 -0.98 3.95 2.33
C PHE A 216 -2.34 4.32 1.73
N SER A 217 -3.06 3.32 1.20
CA SER A 217 -4.35 3.49 0.52
C SER A 217 -5.48 2.82 1.28
N GLY A 218 -6.59 3.51 1.44
CA GLY A 218 -7.78 2.99 2.12
C GLY A 218 -8.35 1.75 1.45
N HIS A 219 -8.38 1.69 0.10
CA HIS A 219 -8.99 0.59 -0.63
C HIS A 219 -8.30 -0.77 -0.45
N LYS A 220 -7.03 -0.80 -0.03
CA LYS A 220 -6.31 -2.04 0.33
C LYS A 220 -6.54 -2.42 1.79
N LEU A 221 -6.84 -1.42 2.62
CA LEU A 221 -7.17 -1.54 4.04
C LEU A 221 -8.68 -1.74 4.28
N MET A 222 -9.40 -2.34 3.34
CA MET A 222 -10.86 -2.54 3.39
C MET A 222 -11.69 -1.24 3.48
N GLY A 223 -11.05 -0.08 3.36
CA GLY A 223 -11.68 1.24 3.32
C GLY A 223 -12.21 1.62 1.94
N PRO A 224 -12.83 2.80 1.80
CA PRO A 224 -13.32 3.29 0.51
C PRO A 224 -12.19 3.51 -0.51
N MET A 225 -12.52 3.47 -1.81
CA MET A 225 -11.68 4.01 -2.87
C MET A 225 -11.65 5.54 -2.77
N GLY A 226 -10.57 6.16 -3.27
CA GLY A 226 -10.46 7.62 -3.31
C GLY A 226 -10.13 8.26 -1.96
N ILE A 227 -9.65 7.46 -1.00
CA ILE A 227 -9.05 7.92 0.27
C ILE A 227 -7.74 7.17 0.51
N GLY A 228 -6.72 7.88 0.95
CA GLY A 228 -5.44 7.39 1.39
C GLY A 228 -4.87 8.30 2.46
N CYS A 229 -3.70 7.97 2.92
CA CYS A 229 -3.01 8.70 3.97
C CYS A 229 -1.53 8.87 3.64
N LEU A 230 -1.02 10.05 3.96
CA LEU A 230 0.39 10.34 4.13
C LEU A 230 0.61 10.69 5.60
N TYR A 231 1.47 9.94 6.28
CA TYR A 231 2.15 10.36 7.49
C TYR A 231 3.44 11.07 7.11
N GLY A 232 3.80 12.11 7.83
CA GLY A 232 5.11 12.74 7.75
C GLY A 232 5.49 13.36 9.07
N LYS A 233 6.79 13.30 9.45
CA LYS A 233 7.29 14.00 10.64
C LYS A 233 6.94 15.48 10.55
N LEU A 234 6.34 16.03 11.61
CA LEU A 234 5.80 17.39 11.62
C LEU A 234 6.83 18.44 11.17
N GLU A 235 8.07 18.33 11.63
CA GLU A 235 9.16 19.25 11.26
C GLU A 235 9.51 19.24 9.76
N LEU A 236 9.28 18.12 9.06
CA LEU A 236 9.47 18.03 7.61
C LEU A 236 8.26 18.62 6.88
N LEU A 237 7.05 18.28 7.32
CA LEU A 237 5.82 18.82 6.75
C LEU A 237 5.74 20.34 6.86
N GLU A 238 6.19 20.93 7.99
CA GLU A 238 6.21 22.38 8.18
C GLU A 238 7.11 23.09 7.17
N LYS A 239 8.27 22.51 6.84
CA LYS A 239 9.25 23.06 5.88
C LYS A 239 8.81 22.91 4.42
N MET A 240 7.99 21.90 4.11
CA MET A 240 7.57 21.61 2.74
C MET A 240 6.57 22.65 2.22
N PRO A 241 6.71 23.13 0.96
CA PRO A 241 5.66 23.90 0.30
C PRO A 241 4.44 23.03 0.02
N PRO A 242 3.24 23.61 -0.18
CA PRO A 242 2.04 22.87 -0.52
C PRO A 242 2.20 22.10 -1.85
N PHE A 243 1.48 20.99 -1.99
CA PHE A 243 1.43 20.20 -3.22
C PHE A 243 0.40 20.77 -4.21
N LEU A 244 -0.83 20.95 -3.73
CA LEU A 244 -1.92 21.56 -4.47
C LEU A 244 -2.25 22.92 -3.86
N THR A 245 -2.66 23.87 -4.69
CA THR A 245 -3.08 25.20 -4.25
C THR A 245 -4.53 25.45 -4.61
N GLY A 246 -5.28 26.10 -3.71
CA GLY A 246 -6.70 26.37 -3.91
C GLY A 246 -7.39 26.85 -2.64
N GLY A 247 -8.67 26.56 -2.51
CA GLY A 247 -9.43 26.84 -1.29
C GLY A 247 -9.02 25.88 -0.16
N GLU A 248 -9.42 26.16 1.04
CA GLU A 248 -9.20 25.45 2.32
C GLU A 248 -7.76 25.48 2.84
N MET A 249 -6.74 25.38 1.97
CA MET A 249 -5.34 25.25 2.33
C MET A 249 -4.61 26.59 2.61
N ILE A 250 -5.33 27.68 2.68
CA ILE A 250 -4.81 29.05 2.88
C ILE A 250 -5.36 29.66 4.17
N ASP A 251 -4.55 30.51 4.80
CA ASP A 251 -4.99 31.43 5.84
C ASP A 251 -5.50 32.73 5.23
N SER A 252 -4.68 33.36 4.37
CA SER A 252 -5.04 34.60 3.66
C SER A 252 -4.46 34.65 2.27
N VAL A 253 -5.17 35.34 1.35
CA VAL A 253 -4.77 35.52 -0.04
C VAL A 253 -4.73 37.00 -0.41
N TYR A 254 -3.65 37.42 -1.03
CA TYR A 254 -3.41 38.77 -1.52
C TYR A 254 -3.27 38.77 -3.04
N ARG A 255 -3.16 39.93 -3.66
CA ARG A 255 -3.00 40.04 -5.12
C ARG A 255 -1.71 39.43 -5.65
N ASP A 256 -0.68 39.44 -4.86
CA ASP A 256 0.70 39.03 -5.17
C ASP A 256 1.22 37.85 -4.39
N GLY A 257 0.36 37.21 -3.57
CA GLY A 257 0.76 36.04 -2.78
C GLY A 257 -0.33 35.52 -1.86
N ALA A 258 0.03 34.48 -1.10
CA ALA A 258 -0.83 33.88 -0.10
C ALA A 258 -0.03 33.44 1.14
N VAL A 259 -0.69 33.44 2.29
CA VAL A 259 -0.25 32.74 3.50
C VAL A 259 -0.98 31.41 3.54
N PHE A 260 -0.22 30.33 3.64
CA PHE A 260 -0.79 28.98 3.70
C PHE A 260 -1.27 28.67 5.12
N ALA A 261 -2.28 27.82 5.21
CA ALA A 261 -2.75 27.28 6.48
C ALA A 261 -1.66 26.44 7.16
N PRO A 262 -1.73 26.21 8.48
CA PRO A 262 -0.86 25.25 9.14
C PRO A 262 -1.00 23.83 8.57
N VAL A 263 -0.08 22.96 8.90
CA VAL A 263 -0.21 21.51 8.67
C VAL A 263 -1.35 20.98 9.56
N PRO A 264 -2.18 20.08 9.10
CA PRO A 264 -2.17 19.36 7.81
C PRO A 264 -2.92 20.09 6.68
N GLN A 265 -3.73 21.12 6.99
CA GLN A 265 -4.61 21.81 6.03
C GLN A 265 -3.84 22.35 4.82
N LYS A 266 -2.57 22.77 5.00
CA LYS A 266 -1.68 23.22 3.92
C LYS A 266 -1.61 22.23 2.75
N PHE A 267 -1.81 20.93 3.01
CA PHE A 267 -1.72 19.88 2.00
C PHE A 267 -3.08 19.34 1.53
N GLU A 268 -4.20 19.84 2.10
CA GLU A 268 -5.55 19.36 1.84
C GLU A 268 -6.37 20.43 1.12
N ALA A 269 -6.00 20.72 -0.13
CA ALA A 269 -6.65 21.73 -0.94
C ALA A 269 -8.03 21.30 -1.44
N GLY A 270 -9.00 22.23 -1.40
CA GLY A 270 -10.38 22.01 -1.85
C GLY A 270 -11.24 21.30 -0.82
N THR A 271 -12.50 21.02 -1.18
CA THR A 271 -13.41 20.27 -0.29
C THR A 271 -12.88 18.86 -0.07
N VAL A 272 -12.63 18.53 1.20
CA VAL A 272 -12.01 17.24 1.59
C VAL A 272 -12.98 16.06 1.46
N ASN A 273 -12.44 14.85 1.29
CA ASN A 273 -13.23 13.62 1.22
C ASN A 273 -13.59 13.11 2.64
N ALA A 274 -14.48 13.82 3.33
CA ALA A 274 -14.86 13.49 4.71
C ALA A 274 -15.53 12.12 4.84
N ALA A 275 -16.43 11.76 3.92
CA ALA A 275 -17.08 10.46 3.91
C ALA A 275 -16.06 9.32 3.72
N GLY A 276 -15.07 9.53 2.85
CA GLY A 276 -13.97 8.58 2.66
C GLY A 276 -13.11 8.42 3.91
N ALA A 277 -12.79 9.50 4.61
CA ALA A 277 -12.02 9.48 5.86
C ALA A 277 -12.78 8.74 6.98
N VAL A 278 -14.08 8.98 7.14
CA VAL A 278 -14.96 8.26 8.07
C VAL A 278 -15.00 6.77 7.75
N GLY A 279 -15.13 6.42 6.47
CA GLY A 279 -15.06 5.02 6.02
C GLY A 279 -13.70 4.36 6.26
N LEU A 280 -12.58 5.09 6.09
CA LEU A 280 -11.24 4.61 6.42
C LEU A 280 -11.10 4.35 7.91
N ALA A 281 -11.56 5.26 8.76
CA ALA A 281 -11.57 5.09 10.22
C ALA A 281 -12.38 3.85 10.64
N ALA A 282 -13.54 3.61 10.00
CA ALA A 282 -14.34 2.41 10.27
C ALA A 282 -13.59 1.12 9.87
N ALA A 283 -12.84 1.13 8.77
CA ALA A 283 -12.00 0.00 8.36
C ALA A 283 -10.86 -0.27 9.35
N ILE A 284 -10.21 0.78 9.84
CA ILE A 284 -9.15 0.68 10.86
C ILE A 284 -9.71 0.06 12.15
N ARG A 285 -10.84 0.57 12.66
CA ARG A 285 -11.48 0.01 13.86
C ARG A 285 -11.84 -1.46 13.69
N TYR A 286 -12.30 -1.84 12.49
CA TYR A 286 -12.59 -3.25 12.17
C TYR A 286 -11.34 -4.11 12.22
N LEU A 287 -10.20 -3.66 11.66
CA LEU A 287 -8.92 -4.37 11.75
C LEU A 287 -8.43 -4.51 13.20
N GLN A 288 -8.50 -3.43 13.98
CA GLN A 288 -8.12 -3.43 15.40
C GLN A 288 -8.97 -4.42 16.21
N GLU A 289 -10.30 -4.49 15.95
CA GLU A 289 -11.20 -5.47 16.57
C GLU A 289 -10.79 -6.92 16.24
N LYS A 290 -10.34 -7.19 15.00
CA LYS A 290 -9.90 -8.55 14.62
C LYS A 290 -8.53 -8.89 15.21
N GLY A 291 -7.64 -7.90 15.32
CA GLY A 291 -6.29 -8.02 15.84
C GLY A 291 -5.32 -8.63 14.80
N PHE A 292 -4.14 -8.04 14.74
CA PHE A 292 -3.13 -8.47 13.74
C PHE A 292 -2.59 -9.88 14.00
N ASP A 293 -2.54 -10.36 15.24
CA ASP A 293 -2.14 -11.74 15.54
C ASP A 293 -3.04 -12.76 14.83
N TYR A 294 -4.36 -12.50 14.83
CA TYR A 294 -5.31 -13.35 14.11
C TYR A 294 -5.14 -13.22 12.60
N ILE A 295 -5.02 -12.00 12.08
CA ILE A 295 -4.89 -11.70 10.65
C ILE A 295 -3.64 -12.37 10.09
N GLN A 296 -2.47 -12.12 10.68
CA GLN A 296 -1.20 -12.67 10.23
C GLN A 296 -1.17 -14.20 10.31
N LYS A 297 -1.68 -14.78 11.40
CA LYS A 297 -1.77 -16.24 11.53
C LYS A 297 -2.62 -16.86 10.44
N LYS A 298 -3.77 -16.22 10.12
CA LYS A 298 -4.69 -16.74 9.09
C LYS A 298 -4.10 -16.60 7.70
N GLU A 299 -3.48 -15.47 7.40
CA GLU A 299 -2.84 -15.24 6.11
C GLU A 299 -1.62 -16.14 5.90
N LEU A 300 -0.83 -16.38 6.94
CA LEU A 300 0.27 -17.36 6.89
C LEU A 300 -0.23 -18.79 6.59
N GLU A 301 -1.32 -19.24 7.24
CA GLU A 301 -1.95 -20.54 6.97
C GLU A 301 -2.35 -20.68 5.49
N LEU A 302 -3.00 -19.64 4.93
CA LEU A 302 -3.43 -19.63 3.53
C LEU A 302 -2.23 -19.58 2.57
N THR A 303 -1.23 -18.75 2.88
CA THR A 303 0.00 -18.61 2.09
C THR A 303 0.78 -19.93 2.05
N GLN A 304 0.97 -20.55 3.21
CA GLN A 304 1.64 -21.85 3.30
C GLN A 304 0.93 -22.90 2.45
N ARG A 305 -0.40 -22.99 2.57
CA ARG A 305 -1.19 -23.94 1.78
C ARG A 305 -1.07 -23.69 0.27
N ALA A 306 -1.13 -22.43 -0.17
CA ALA A 306 -0.95 -22.06 -1.56
C ALA A 306 0.45 -22.43 -2.08
N MET A 307 1.50 -22.09 -1.33
CA MET A 307 2.88 -22.37 -1.72
C MET A 307 3.21 -23.85 -1.74
N GLU A 308 2.75 -24.62 -0.77
CA GLU A 308 2.93 -26.07 -0.74
C GLU A 308 2.22 -26.74 -1.93
N GLY A 309 0.95 -26.38 -2.18
CA GLY A 309 0.18 -26.99 -3.27
C GLY A 309 0.64 -26.59 -4.65
N LEU A 310 0.90 -25.30 -4.89
CA LEU A 310 1.42 -24.81 -6.17
C LEU A 310 2.86 -25.29 -6.40
N GLY A 311 3.70 -25.29 -5.36
CA GLY A 311 5.10 -25.74 -5.43
C GLY A 311 5.26 -27.26 -5.65
N ALA A 312 4.23 -28.05 -5.36
CA ALA A 312 4.21 -29.48 -5.66
C ALA A 312 4.02 -29.78 -7.18
N LEU A 313 3.59 -28.77 -7.95
CA LEU A 313 3.43 -28.91 -9.40
C LEU A 313 4.77 -28.59 -10.09
N PRO A 314 5.42 -29.56 -10.78
CA PRO A 314 6.80 -29.43 -11.23
C PRO A 314 7.03 -28.35 -12.30
N TYR A 315 5.98 -27.85 -12.90
CA TYR A 315 5.98 -26.81 -13.93
C TYR A 315 5.54 -25.44 -13.41
N VAL A 316 5.28 -25.30 -12.11
CA VAL A 316 4.93 -24.02 -11.46
C VAL A 316 6.17 -23.49 -10.75
N HIS A 317 6.49 -22.22 -11.00
CA HIS A 317 7.60 -21.52 -10.36
C HIS A 317 7.08 -20.34 -9.56
N ILE A 318 7.16 -20.44 -8.23
CA ILE A 318 6.80 -19.36 -7.31
C ILE A 318 7.97 -18.36 -7.29
N LEU A 319 7.63 -17.06 -7.37
CA LEU A 319 8.60 -15.97 -7.30
C LEU A 319 8.86 -15.59 -5.83
N GLY A 320 10.12 -15.27 -5.52
CA GLY A 320 10.54 -14.86 -4.18
C GLY A 320 10.97 -16.02 -3.30
N SER A 321 10.85 -15.86 -2.00
CA SER A 321 11.27 -16.84 -0.99
C SER A 321 10.51 -18.16 -1.13
N LYS A 322 11.19 -19.26 -0.76
CA LYS A 322 10.54 -20.58 -0.63
C LYS A 322 9.91 -20.80 0.75
N ASP A 323 10.22 -19.91 1.70
CA ASP A 323 9.64 -19.95 3.04
C ASP A 323 8.35 -19.14 3.08
N PRO A 324 7.18 -19.75 3.35
CA PRO A 324 5.91 -19.05 3.47
C PRO A 324 5.90 -17.93 4.51
N ALA A 325 6.73 -18.04 5.56
CA ALA A 325 6.84 -17.01 6.59
C ALA A 325 7.42 -15.68 6.08
N ASN A 326 8.08 -15.71 4.92
CA ASN A 326 8.61 -14.53 4.24
C ASN A 326 7.61 -13.93 3.22
N HIS A 327 6.35 -14.33 3.25
CA HIS A 327 5.29 -13.81 2.42
C HIS A 327 4.14 -13.24 3.28
N THR A 328 3.46 -12.22 2.76
CA THR A 328 2.33 -11.55 3.43
C THR A 328 1.06 -11.73 2.60
N GLY A 329 0.52 -12.96 2.54
CA GLY A 329 -0.70 -13.22 1.77
C GLY A 329 -0.56 -13.07 0.24
N ILE A 330 0.65 -12.92 -0.30
CA ILE A 330 0.91 -12.71 -1.73
C ILE A 330 1.74 -13.87 -2.29
N VAL A 331 1.23 -14.55 -3.32
CA VAL A 331 1.93 -15.61 -4.04
C VAL A 331 1.89 -15.30 -5.54
N SER A 332 3.04 -14.91 -6.09
CA SER A 332 3.24 -14.71 -7.53
C SER A 332 3.92 -15.92 -8.13
N PHE A 333 3.44 -16.38 -9.28
CA PHE A 333 3.98 -17.58 -9.92
C PHE A 333 3.89 -17.52 -11.44
N THR A 334 4.67 -18.37 -12.10
CA THR A 334 4.60 -18.65 -13.54
C THR A 334 4.37 -20.14 -13.79
N ILE A 335 3.86 -20.49 -14.96
CA ILE A 335 3.65 -21.86 -15.40
C ILE A 335 4.44 -22.07 -16.71
N ASP A 336 5.26 -23.13 -16.77
CA ASP A 336 6.05 -23.43 -17.96
C ASP A 336 5.21 -23.54 -19.22
N GLY A 337 5.57 -22.71 -20.21
CA GLY A 337 4.92 -22.69 -21.51
C GLY A 337 3.57 -21.98 -21.58
N VAL A 338 3.02 -21.51 -20.45
CA VAL A 338 1.70 -20.84 -20.40
C VAL A 338 1.86 -19.37 -20.07
N HIS A 339 1.28 -18.50 -20.90
CA HIS A 339 1.32 -17.07 -20.63
C HIS A 339 0.42 -16.72 -19.42
N PRO A 340 0.85 -15.84 -18.49
CA PRO A 340 0.06 -15.50 -17.29
C PRO A 340 -1.34 -14.98 -17.57
N HIS A 341 -1.59 -14.32 -18.70
CA HIS A 341 -2.95 -13.91 -19.10
C HIS A 341 -3.84 -15.13 -19.38
N ASP A 342 -3.31 -16.16 -20.07
CA ASP A 342 -4.06 -17.39 -20.32
C ASP A 342 -4.33 -18.13 -19.01
N VAL A 343 -3.38 -18.12 -18.07
CA VAL A 343 -3.56 -18.64 -16.72
C VAL A 343 -4.73 -17.92 -16.03
N SER A 344 -4.75 -16.59 -16.05
CA SER A 344 -5.81 -15.82 -15.38
C SER A 344 -7.17 -15.97 -16.07
N GLU A 345 -7.23 -16.12 -17.40
CA GLU A 345 -8.47 -16.39 -18.13
C GLU A 345 -9.05 -17.77 -17.78
N ILE A 346 -8.19 -18.79 -17.71
CA ILE A 346 -8.61 -20.15 -17.34
C ILE A 346 -9.11 -20.15 -15.89
N LEU A 347 -8.37 -19.55 -14.95
CA LEU A 347 -8.78 -19.44 -13.55
C LEU A 347 -10.11 -18.69 -13.41
N SER A 348 -10.29 -17.58 -14.13
CA SER A 348 -11.54 -16.82 -14.14
C SER A 348 -12.71 -17.65 -14.69
N SER A 349 -12.48 -18.47 -15.72
CA SER A 349 -13.51 -19.40 -16.23
C SER A 349 -13.91 -20.48 -15.21
N ASP A 350 -13.00 -20.81 -14.29
CA ASP A 350 -13.24 -21.72 -13.16
C ASP A 350 -13.77 -20.98 -11.91
N GLY A 351 -14.08 -19.68 -12.04
CA GLY A 351 -14.59 -18.86 -10.95
C GLY A 351 -13.55 -18.38 -9.95
N ILE A 352 -12.27 -18.25 -10.35
CA ILE A 352 -11.18 -17.84 -9.48
C ILE A 352 -10.54 -16.55 -10.02
N ASP A 353 -10.71 -15.46 -9.29
CA ASP A 353 -10.23 -14.13 -9.67
C ASP A 353 -8.80 -13.88 -9.15
N VAL A 354 -7.85 -13.83 -10.06
CA VAL A 354 -6.43 -13.51 -9.80
C VAL A 354 -5.97 -12.39 -10.74
N ARG A 355 -4.78 -11.87 -10.50
CA ARG A 355 -4.17 -10.87 -11.40
C ARG A 355 -3.05 -11.47 -12.23
N ALA A 356 -2.96 -11.05 -13.50
CA ALA A 356 -1.84 -11.35 -14.39
C ALA A 356 -1.15 -10.07 -14.87
N GLY A 357 0.14 -10.12 -15.13
CA GLY A 357 0.93 -9.03 -15.73
C GLY A 357 2.17 -8.67 -14.95
N HIS A 358 2.55 -7.38 -15.01
CA HIS A 358 3.74 -6.84 -14.34
C HIS A 358 3.48 -6.36 -12.91
N HIS A 359 2.23 -6.36 -12.45
CA HIS A 359 1.79 -5.91 -11.12
C HIS A 359 2.29 -4.50 -10.75
N CYS A 360 2.47 -3.62 -11.75
CA CYS A 360 3.07 -2.29 -11.60
C CYS A 360 4.48 -2.30 -10.97
N ALA A 361 5.26 -3.37 -11.18
CA ALA A 361 6.65 -3.53 -10.74
C ALA A 361 7.50 -4.14 -11.87
N GLN A 362 7.41 -3.57 -13.07
CA GLN A 362 8.08 -4.09 -14.26
C GLN A 362 9.61 -4.21 -14.09
N PRO A 363 10.33 -3.25 -13.48
CA PRO A 363 11.78 -3.39 -13.27
C PRO A 363 12.15 -4.60 -12.41
N LEU A 364 11.36 -4.95 -11.41
CA LEU A 364 11.58 -6.16 -10.60
C LEU A 364 11.46 -7.42 -11.44
N LEU A 365 10.37 -7.54 -12.22
CA LEU A 365 10.18 -8.75 -13.05
C LEU A 365 11.27 -8.90 -14.11
N GLU A 366 11.69 -7.80 -14.74
CA GLU A 366 12.81 -7.77 -15.68
C GLU A 366 14.12 -8.20 -14.99
N TYR A 367 14.39 -7.68 -13.79
CA TYR A 367 15.54 -8.05 -12.97
C TYR A 367 15.56 -9.55 -12.62
N LEU A 368 14.40 -10.13 -12.31
CA LEU A 368 14.24 -11.56 -12.04
C LEU A 368 14.23 -12.44 -13.31
N GLY A 369 14.33 -11.84 -14.51
CA GLY A 369 14.26 -12.55 -15.78
C GLY A 369 12.87 -13.07 -16.15
N VAL A 370 11.81 -12.51 -15.54
CA VAL A 370 10.41 -12.89 -15.73
C VAL A 370 9.68 -11.79 -16.48
N ARG A 371 9.03 -12.12 -17.61
CA ARG A 371 8.29 -11.11 -18.39
C ARG A 371 6.99 -10.67 -17.73
N SER A 372 6.25 -11.59 -17.15
CA SER A 372 5.00 -11.38 -16.44
C SER A 372 4.70 -12.57 -15.55
N SER A 373 3.84 -12.39 -14.55
CA SER A 373 3.44 -13.46 -13.63
C SER A 373 1.95 -13.42 -13.35
N THR A 374 1.43 -14.52 -12.80
CA THR A 374 0.11 -14.59 -12.18
C THR A 374 0.30 -14.38 -10.69
N ARG A 375 -0.56 -13.58 -10.06
CA ARG A 375 -0.51 -13.30 -8.63
C ARG A 375 -1.84 -13.64 -7.98
N ALA A 376 -1.82 -14.58 -7.06
CA ALA A 376 -2.88 -14.78 -6.08
C ALA A 376 -2.55 -14.00 -4.81
N SER A 377 -3.50 -13.27 -4.27
CA SER A 377 -3.33 -12.52 -3.02
C SER A 377 -4.52 -12.74 -2.10
N MET A 378 -4.21 -13.23 -0.91
CA MET A 378 -5.17 -13.63 0.11
C MET A 378 -5.32 -12.55 1.17
N MET A 379 -6.47 -12.56 1.84
CA MET A 379 -6.71 -11.87 3.10
C MET A 379 -7.35 -12.82 4.11
N PHE A 380 -7.34 -12.45 5.36
CA PHE A 380 -7.83 -13.26 6.50
C PHE A 380 -9.29 -13.74 6.36
N TYR A 381 -10.09 -13.17 5.45
CA TYR A 381 -11.46 -13.64 5.16
C TYR A 381 -11.53 -14.73 4.08
N ASN A 382 -10.41 -15.02 3.39
CA ASN A 382 -10.35 -16.17 2.48
C ASN A 382 -10.32 -17.49 3.26
N THR A 383 -10.67 -18.59 2.57
CA THR A 383 -10.76 -19.91 3.19
C THR A 383 -9.74 -20.90 2.61
N PRO A 384 -9.36 -21.96 3.36
CA PRO A 384 -8.51 -23.01 2.83
C PRO A 384 -9.07 -23.69 1.58
N GLU A 385 -10.40 -23.84 1.52
CA GLU A 385 -11.10 -24.46 0.38
C GLU A 385 -10.97 -23.61 -0.90
N GLU A 386 -10.93 -22.28 -0.77
CA GLU A 386 -10.65 -21.37 -1.89
C GLU A 386 -9.23 -21.56 -2.43
N ILE A 387 -8.26 -21.84 -1.56
CA ILE A 387 -6.88 -22.13 -1.95
C ILE A 387 -6.79 -23.52 -2.61
N ASP A 388 -7.51 -24.52 -2.10
CA ASP A 388 -7.55 -25.83 -2.72
C ASP A 388 -8.12 -25.77 -4.14
N ALA A 389 -9.19 -25.01 -4.35
CA ALA A 389 -9.76 -24.79 -5.66
C ALA A 389 -8.76 -24.10 -6.63
N LEU A 390 -7.98 -23.12 -6.14
CA LEU A 390 -6.90 -22.51 -6.93
C LEU A 390 -5.87 -23.56 -7.36
N ILE A 391 -5.39 -24.39 -6.42
CA ILE A 391 -4.38 -25.44 -6.70
C ILE A 391 -4.92 -26.46 -7.70
N GLU A 392 -6.16 -26.92 -7.51
CA GLU A 392 -6.82 -27.88 -8.41
C GLU A 392 -6.93 -27.31 -9.82
N SER A 393 -7.43 -26.08 -9.98
CA SER A 393 -7.56 -25.45 -11.27
C SER A 393 -6.19 -25.27 -11.95
N VAL A 394 -5.16 -24.76 -11.24
CA VAL A 394 -3.79 -24.61 -11.75
C VAL A 394 -3.22 -25.94 -12.23
N SER A 395 -3.51 -27.04 -11.53
CA SER A 395 -3.02 -28.37 -11.91
C SER A 395 -3.52 -28.85 -13.28
N THR A 396 -4.63 -28.31 -13.77
CA THR A 396 -5.25 -28.70 -15.05
C THR A 396 -4.83 -27.82 -16.22
N ILE A 397 -4.26 -26.64 -15.98
CA ILE A 397 -4.04 -25.60 -17.00
C ILE A 397 -3.20 -26.11 -18.17
N ARG A 398 -2.05 -26.74 -17.90
CA ARG A 398 -1.17 -27.25 -18.98
C ARG A 398 -1.88 -28.25 -19.87
N ARG A 399 -2.62 -29.20 -19.28
CA ARG A 399 -3.41 -30.18 -20.03
C ARG A 399 -4.49 -29.51 -20.87
N ARG A 400 -5.19 -28.50 -20.32
CA ARG A 400 -6.22 -27.73 -21.06
C ARG A 400 -5.61 -26.96 -22.24
N MET A 401 -4.37 -26.52 -22.12
CA MET A 401 -3.61 -25.83 -23.17
C MET A 401 -2.90 -26.79 -24.15
N GLY A 402 -3.01 -28.11 -23.95
CA GLY A 402 -2.42 -29.11 -24.85
C GLY A 402 -0.92 -29.38 -24.64
N TYR A 403 -0.34 -28.97 -23.50
CA TYR A 403 1.10 -29.18 -23.20
C TYR A 403 1.41 -30.55 -22.54
N GLY A 404 0.39 -31.44 -22.38
CA GLY A 404 0.56 -32.70 -21.66
C GLY A 404 0.54 -32.54 -20.13
N GLU A 405 0.77 -33.66 -19.41
CA GLU A 405 0.86 -33.65 -17.94
C GLU A 405 2.10 -32.89 -17.45
#